data_f4285f03e174560753e4a6fc860e1c5d
#
_entry.id   f4285f03e174560753e4a6fc860e1c5d
#
_cell.length_a   1.000
_cell.length_b   1.000
_cell.length_c   1.000
_cell.angle_alpha   90.00
_cell.angle_beta   90.00
_cell.angle_gamma   90.00
#
_symmetry.space_group_name_H-M   'P 1'
#
loop_
_entity.id
_entity.type
_entity.pdbx_description
1 polymer ?
#
loop_
_entity_poly.entity_id
_entity_poly.type
_entity_poly.pdbx_seq_one_letter_code
_entity_poly.pdbx_strand_id
1 'polypeptide(L)'
;MTRYANVGIALLVGVALAVLPAAAESALEREAQDRAQIEKLMWQYARALDTLNADAYAATYTSDGEFRAGANATKGRDALKKMINDLKQRNVENEAKSGKKSPPMYHTNLNHYLEFIDKDHARLRAYYMTAFAGEGSGAAPRVAAVGWESNDLVRVNGQWLVKVRDVAPEE
;
A
#
# COMPACT_ATOMS: atom_id res chain seq x y z
N MET A 1 42.33 5.58 75.47
CA MET A 1 41.77 6.35 74.33
C MET A 1 41.95 5.54 73.08
N THR A 2 40.93 4.78 72.72
CA THR A 2 40.95 3.86 71.58
C THR A 2 40.06 4.43 70.49
N ARG A 3 40.64 4.78 69.35
CA ARG A 3 39.92 5.32 68.17
C ARG A 3 39.47 4.16 67.30
N TYR A 4 38.15 4.03 67.08
CA TYR A 4 37.56 3.14 66.10
C TYR A 4 37.50 3.85 64.72
N ALA A 5 38.13 3.25 63.72
CA ALA A 5 38.00 3.70 62.32
C ALA A 5 36.83 2.99 61.68
N ASN A 6 35.81 3.77 61.23
CA ASN A 6 34.70 3.27 60.42
C ASN A 6 35.14 3.12 58.96
N VAL A 7 35.19 1.87 58.48
CA VAL A 7 35.37 1.57 57.05
C VAL A 7 33.99 1.46 56.41
N GLY A 8 33.62 2.49 55.65
CA GLY A 8 32.41 2.48 54.84
C GLY A 8 32.65 1.68 53.54
N ILE A 9 31.91 0.59 53.37
CA ILE A 9 31.87 -0.16 52.12
C ILE A 9 30.82 0.50 51.21
N ALA A 10 31.27 1.16 50.13
CA ALA A 10 30.38 1.66 49.06
C ALA A 10 30.07 0.52 48.08
N LEU A 11 28.81 0.08 48.10
CA LEU A 11 28.30 -0.90 47.13
C LEU A 11 27.98 -0.16 45.81
N LEU A 12 28.83 -0.32 44.78
CA LEU A 12 28.55 0.13 43.42
C LEU A 12 27.62 -0.89 42.75
N VAL A 13 26.32 -0.55 42.63
CA VAL A 13 25.36 -1.28 41.82
C VAL A 13 25.55 -0.84 40.37
N GLY A 14 26.30 -1.63 39.61
CA GLY A 14 26.41 -1.43 38.16
C GLY A 14 25.13 -1.84 37.45
N VAL A 15 24.35 -0.88 36.96
CA VAL A 15 23.24 -1.14 36.06
C VAL A 15 23.84 -1.45 34.68
N ALA A 16 23.84 -2.71 34.27
CA ALA A 16 24.18 -3.12 32.93
C ALA A 16 22.99 -2.75 32.01
N LEU A 17 23.06 -1.61 31.36
CA LEU A 17 22.19 -1.29 30.21
C LEU A 17 22.56 -2.26 29.08
N ALA A 18 21.66 -3.19 28.76
CA ALA A 18 21.78 -4.05 27.59
C ALA A 18 21.65 -3.16 26.35
N VAL A 19 22.76 -2.77 25.73
CA VAL A 19 22.79 -2.09 24.43
C VAL A 19 22.43 -3.15 23.37
N LEU A 20 21.21 -3.07 22.82
CA LEU A 20 20.86 -3.85 21.64
C LEU A 20 21.86 -3.50 20.53
N PRO A 21 22.35 -4.48 19.75
CA PRO A 21 23.32 -4.19 18.71
C PRO A 21 22.70 -3.23 17.67
N ALA A 22 23.37 -2.13 17.40
CA ALA A 22 22.94 -1.06 16.46
C ALA A 22 22.51 -1.59 15.09
N ALA A 23 23.03 -2.75 14.66
CA ALA A 23 22.64 -3.42 13.40
C ALA A 23 21.22 -4.00 13.43
N ALA A 24 20.74 -4.50 14.58
CA ALA A 24 19.39 -5.05 14.72
C ALA A 24 18.35 -3.91 14.80
N GLU A 25 18.68 -2.82 15.47
CA GLU A 25 17.86 -1.61 15.52
C GLU A 25 17.70 -1.00 14.13
N SER A 26 18.78 -0.86 13.37
CA SER A 26 18.75 -0.34 12.00
C SER A 26 17.97 -1.24 11.01
N ALA A 27 17.87 -2.55 11.24
CA ALA A 27 17.08 -3.46 10.41
C ALA A 27 15.58 -3.30 10.68
N LEU A 28 15.17 -3.20 11.94
CA LEU A 28 13.79 -2.96 12.34
C LEU A 28 13.29 -1.59 11.87
N GLU A 29 14.10 -0.56 11.99
CA GLU A 29 13.77 0.78 11.50
C GLU A 29 13.53 0.79 9.99
N ARG A 30 14.40 0.12 9.21
CA ARG A 30 14.22 0.00 7.77
C ARG A 30 12.95 -0.74 7.41
N GLU A 31 12.67 -1.86 8.07
CA GLU A 31 11.42 -2.60 7.83
C GLU A 31 10.19 -1.74 8.15
N ALA A 32 10.21 -1.00 9.25
CA ALA A 32 9.11 -0.10 9.60
C ALA A 32 8.92 1.02 8.57
N GLN A 33 10.01 1.61 8.08
CA GLN A 33 9.97 2.62 7.01
C GLN A 33 9.45 2.04 5.71
N ASP A 34 9.86 0.82 5.35
CA ASP A 34 9.40 0.14 4.14
C ASP A 34 7.91 -0.19 4.20
N ARG A 35 7.44 -0.67 5.35
CA ARG A 35 5.99 -0.90 5.57
C ARG A 35 5.19 0.39 5.41
N ALA A 36 5.65 1.50 6.00
CA ALA A 36 4.99 2.80 5.87
C ALA A 36 5.00 3.33 4.42
N GLN A 37 6.09 3.12 3.67
CA GLN A 37 6.16 3.49 2.25
C GLN A 37 5.21 2.66 1.38
N ILE A 38 5.12 1.35 1.63
CA ILE A 38 4.21 0.45 0.91
C ILE A 38 2.75 0.78 1.23
N GLU A 39 2.42 1.05 2.48
CA GLU A 39 1.08 1.50 2.86
C GLU A 39 0.70 2.81 2.15
N LYS A 40 1.60 3.79 2.13
CA LYS A 40 1.43 5.03 1.38
C LYS A 40 1.24 4.79 -0.12
N LEU A 41 2.01 3.88 -0.73
CA LEU A 41 1.88 3.49 -2.14
C LEU A 41 0.48 2.94 -2.42
N MET A 42 -0.02 2.02 -1.60
CA MET A 42 -1.35 1.43 -1.77
C MET A 42 -2.46 2.46 -1.60
N TRP A 43 -2.31 3.40 -0.67
CA TRP A 43 -3.23 4.51 -0.52
C TRP A 43 -3.22 5.43 -1.75
N GLN A 44 -2.03 5.78 -2.28
CA GLN A 44 -1.88 6.58 -3.50
C GLN A 44 -2.51 5.89 -4.71
N TYR A 45 -2.31 4.58 -4.85
CA TYR A 45 -2.95 3.76 -5.87
C TYR A 45 -4.48 3.87 -5.81
N ALA A 46 -5.08 3.60 -4.65
CA ALA A 46 -6.53 3.64 -4.47
C ALA A 46 -7.07 5.04 -4.78
N ARG A 47 -6.44 6.11 -4.24
CA ARG A 47 -6.88 7.49 -4.51
C ARG A 47 -6.76 7.89 -5.96
N ALA A 48 -5.70 7.50 -6.66
CA ALA A 48 -5.53 7.80 -8.08
C ALA A 48 -6.62 7.13 -8.93
N LEU A 49 -6.97 5.89 -8.60
CA LEU A 49 -8.05 5.15 -9.26
C LEU A 49 -9.43 5.74 -8.95
N ASP A 50 -9.75 6.02 -7.68
CA ASP A 50 -11.02 6.60 -7.25
C ASP A 50 -11.29 7.97 -7.89
N THR A 51 -10.24 8.75 -8.14
CA THR A 51 -10.33 10.08 -8.76
C THR A 51 -10.10 10.07 -10.26
N LEU A 52 -9.89 8.90 -10.87
CA LEU A 52 -9.56 8.72 -12.28
C LEU A 52 -8.38 9.60 -12.73
N ASN A 53 -7.37 9.71 -11.86
CA ASN A 53 -6.14 10.42 -12.17
C ASN A 53 -5.14 9.45 -12.83
N ALA A 54 -5.14 9.42 -14.15
CA ALA A 54 -4.38 8.46 -14.94
C ALA A 54 -2.85 8.60 -14.74
N ASP A 55 -2.34 9.83 -14.58
CA ASP A 55 -0.92 10.07 -14.36
C ASP A 55 -0.47 9.56 -12.97
N ALA A 56 -1.23 9.92 -11.93
CA ALA A 56 -0.96 9.45 -10.57
C ALA A 56 -1.09 7.93 -10.45
N TYR A 57 -2.08 7.32 -11.12
CA TYR A 57 -2.25 5.87 -11.16
C TYR A 57 -1.05 5.17 -11.78
N ALA A 58 -0.64 5.58 -12.99
CA ALA A 58 0.50 5.00 -13.69
C ALA A 58 1.82 5.23 -12.94
N ALA A 59 1.95 6.33 -12.19
CA ALA A 59 3.14 6.62 -11.39
C ALA A 59 3.34 5.65 -10.21
N THR A 60 2.29 4.98 -9.74
CA THR A 60 2.42 3.94 -8.70
C THR A 60 3.05 2.64 -9.22
N TYR A 61 3.17 2.46 -10.52
CA TYR A 61 3.77 1.28 -11.15
C TYR A 61 5.21 1.53 -11.61
N THR A 62 5.98 0.46 -11.78
CA THR A 62 7.24 0.51 -12.54
C THR A 62 6.96 0.89 -14.01
N SER A 63 7.98 1.26 -14.78
CA SER A 63 7.82 1.62 -16.21
C SER A 63 7.17 0.49 -17.03
N ASP A 64 7.45 -0.76 -16.67
CA ASP A 64 6.94 -1.99 -17.27
C ASP A 64 5.95 -2.73 -16.36
N GLY A 65 5.36 -2.01 -15.39
CA GLY A 65 4.42 -2.56 -14.42
C GLY A 65 3.14 -3.09 -15.08
N GLU A 66 2.48 -4.02 -14.41
CA GLU A 66 1.37 -4.77 -14.99
C GLU A 66 0.17 -4.83 -14.02
N PHE A 67 -1.00 -4.56 -14.55
CA PHE A 67 -2.29 -4.82 -13.89
C PHE A 67 -2.94 -6.04 -14.55
N ARG A 68 -3.36 -7.01 -13.75
CA ARG A 68 -4.05 -8.24 -14.16
C ARG A 68 -5.42 -8.34 -13.55
N ALA A 69 -6.38 -8.82 -14.35
CA ALA A 69 -7.73 -9.15 -13.91
C ALA A 69 -8.18 -10.42 -14.66
N GLY A 70 -7.95 -11.58 -14.08
CA GLY A 70 -8.13 -12.87 -14.73
C GLY A 70 -7.24 -13.01 -15.98
N ALA A 71 -7.82 -13.35 -17.12
CA ALA A 71 -7.08 -13.49 -18.39
C ALA A 71 -6.62 -12.17 -19.01
N ASN A 72 -7.05 -11.02 -18.48
CA ASN A 72 -6.71 -9.71 -19.03
C ASN A 72 -5.51 -9.10 -18.30
N ALA A 73 -4.56 -8.59 -19.09
CA ALA A 73 -3.39 -7.90 -18.58
C ALA A 73 -3.20 -6.55 -19.30
N THR A 74 -2.88 -5.51 -18.52
CA THR A 74 -2.49 -4.20 -19.03
C THR A 74 -1.08 -3.89 -18.55
N LYS A 75 -0.13 -3.72 -19.47
CA LYS A 75 1.29 -3.64 -19.16
C LYS A 75 1.91 -2.33 -19.64
N GLY A 76 2.71 -1.74 -18.77
CA GLY A 76 3.44 -0.49 -19.00
C GLY A 76 2.60 0.75 -18.68
N ARG A 77 3.30 1.82 -18.25
CA ARG A 77 2.65 3.05 -17.77
C ARG A 77 1.71 3.68 -18.79
N ASP A 78 2.05 3.70 -20.06
CA ASP A 78 1.20 4.31 -21.09
C ASP A 78 -0.11 3.55 -21.28
N ALA A 79 -0.06 2.21 -21.29
CA ALA A 79 -1.26 1.38 -21.35
C ALA A 79 -2.12 1.53 -20.07
N LEU A 80 -1.49 1.60 -18.91
CA LEU A 80 -2.18 1.84 -17.63
C LEU A 80 -2.84 3.22 -17.60
N LYS A 81 -2.18 4.27 -18.08
CA LYS A 81 -2.78 5.62 -18.25
C LYS A 81 -3.97 5.58 -19.18
N LYS A 82 -3.81 4.92 -20.34
CA LYS A 82 -4.90 4.76 -21.30
C LYS A 82 -6.11 4.07 -20.67
N MET A 83 -5.91 2.99 -19.92
CA MET A 83 -6.97 2.25 -19.22
C MET A 83 -7.80 3.17 -18.31
N ILE A 84 -7.15 4.04 -17.52
CA ILE A 84 -7.85 4.99 -16.64
C ILE A 84 -8.55 6.11 -17.43
N ASN A 85 -7.92 6.62 -18.49
CA ASN A 85 -8.55 7.62 -19.36
C ASN A 85 -9.78 7.07 -20.08
N ASP A 86 -9.72 5.81 -20.55
CA ASP A 86 -10.85 5.14 -21.17
C ASP A 86 -12.02 4.95 -20.16
N LEU A 87 -11.71 4.64 -18.90
CA LEU A 87 -12.71 4.57 -17.83
C LEU A 87 -13.35 5.95 -17.59
N LYS A 88 -12.53 7.00 -17.50
CA LYS A 88 -13.01 8.38 -17.34
C LYS A 88 -13.92 8.80 -18.51
N GLN A 89 -13.51 8.48 -19.73
CA GLN A 89 -14.30 8.79 -20.93
C GLN A 89 -15.64 8.07 -20.93
N ARG A 90 -15.67 6.77 -20.57
CA ARG A 90 -16.94 6.02 -20.43
C ARG A 90 -17.87 6.64 -19.39
N ASN A 91 -17.33 7.13 -18.27
CA ASN A 91 -18.15 7.83 -17.27
C ASN A 91 -18.78 9.09 -17.86
N VAL A 92 -18.01 9.94 -18.55
CA VAL A 92 -18.52 11.15 -19.22
C VAL A 92 -19.63 10.81 -20.22
N GLU A 93 -19.44 9.78 -21.06
CA GLU A 93 -20.45 9.35 -22.03
C GLU A 93 -21.72 8.82 -21.36
N ASN A 94 -21.58 8.07 -20.26
CA ASN A 94 -22.73 7.57 -19.50
C ASN A 94 -23.49 8.71 -18.82
N GLU A 95 -22.78 9.70 -18.27
CA GLU A 95 -23.38 10.91 -17.70
C GLU A 95 -24.16 11.70 -18.75
N ALA A 96 -23.59 11.88 -19.95
CA ALA A 96 -24.25 12.56 -21.06
C ALA A 96 -25.52 11.83 -21.52
N LYS A 97 -25.52 10.49 -21.54
CA LYS A 97 -26.68 9.67 -21.94
C LYS A 97 -27.75 9.60 -20.86
N SER A 98 -27.37 9.52 -19.59
CA SER A 98 -28.30 9.32 -18.47
C SER A 98 -28.80 10.64 -17.85
N GLY A 99 -28.09 11.75 -18.05
CA GLY A 99 -28.31 13.01 -17.34
C GLY A 99 -27.91 12.96 -15.87
N LYS A 100 -27.25 11.88 -15.41
CA LYS A 100 -26.83 11.68 -14.02
C LYS A 100 -25.32 11.63 -13.92
N LYS A 101 -24.76 12.22 -12.87
CA LYS A 101 -23.33 12.09 -12.55
C LYS A 101 -23.00 10.68 -12.09
N SER A 102 -21.85 10.19 -12.51
CA SER A 102 -21.30 8.93 -12.01
C SER A 102 -21.05 9.04 -10.49
N PRO A 103 -21.54 8.09 -9.69
CA PRO A 103 -21.33 8.11 -8.24
C PRO A 103 -19.83 7.97 -7.91
N PRO A 104 -19.37 8.59 -6.82
CA PRO A 104 -18.02 8.39 -6.34
C PRO A 104 -17.69 6.91 -6.14
N MET A 105 -16.49 6.53 -6.56
CA MET A 105 -15.96 5.19 -6.44
C MET A 105 -14.93 5.15 -5.29
N TYR A 106 -14.90 4.04 -4.56
CA TYR A 106 -14.00 3.81 -3.44
C TYR A 106 -13.39 2.42 -3.54
N HIS A 107 -12.07 2.36 -3.56
CA HIS A 107 -11.31 1.11 -3.45
C HIS A 107 -10.78 0.98 -2.04
N THR A 108 -11.03 -0.16 -1.41
CA THR A 108 -10.51 -0.51 -0.09
C THR A 108 -9.71 -1.79 -0.18
N ASN A 109 -8.54 -1.78 0.46
CA ASN A 109 -7.72 -2.97 0.66
C ASN A 109 -7.79 -3.35 2.13
N LEU A 110 -8.10 -4.59 2.41
CA LEU A 110 -8.38 -5.12 3.74
C LEU A 110 -7.46 -6.30 4.05
N ASN A 111 -7.20 -6.55 5.34
CA ASN A 111 -6.45 -7.71 5.80
C ASN A 111 -5.09 -7.88 5.08
N HIS A 112 -4.28 -6.84 5.10
CA HIS A 112 -2.97 -6.84 4.46
C HIS A 112 -2.04 -7.90 5.06
N TYR A 113 -1.46 -8.72 4.21
CA TYR A 113 -0.34 -9.58 4.52
C TYR A 113 0.86 -9.19 3.68
N LEU A 114 1.83 -8.49 4.29
CA LEU A 114 3.05 -8.01 3.65
C LEU A 114 4.23 -8.90 4.01
N GLU A 115 4.87 -9.47 3.01
CA GLU A 115 6.05 -10.31 3.08
C GLU A 115 7.21 -9.65 2.33
N PHE A 116 8.33 -9.40 3.01
CA PHE A 116 9.57 -8.98 2.36
C PHE A 116 10.33 -10.21 1.87
N ILE A 117 10.54 -10.30 0.54
CA ILE A 117 11.29 -11.39 -0.09
C ILE A 117 12.78 -11.11 0.05
N ASP A 118 13.16 -9.86 -0.16
CA ASP A 118 14.51 -9.33 0.08
C ASP A 118 14.43 -7.81 0.33
N LYS A 119 15.59 -7.12 0.34
CA LYS A 119 15.66 -5.68 0.59
C LYS A 119 14.95 -4.81 -0.47
N ASP A 120 14.72 -5.32 -1.67
CA ASP A 120 14.18 -4.58 -2.81
C ASP A 120 12.91 -5.22 -3.41
N HIS A 121 12.47 -6.37 -2.88
CA HIS A 121 11.28 -7.08 -3.33
C HIS A 121 10.36 -7.43 -2.16
N ALA A 122 9.07 -7.19 -2.33
CA ALA A 122 8.03 -7.54 -1.37
C ALA A 122 6.78 -8.05 -2.09
N ARG A 123 5.99 -8.85 -1.38
CA ARG A 123 4.66 -9.27 -1.83
C ARG A 123 3.61 -8.84 -0.82
N LEU A 124 2.58 -8.14 -1.31
CA LEU A 124 1.42 -7.76 -0.52
C LEU A 124 0.21 -8.53 -1.01
N ARG A 125 -0.40 -9.33 -0.14
CA ARG A 125 -1.71 -9.95 -0.36
C ARG A 125 -2.76 -9.24 0.47
N ALA A 126 -3.95 -9.03 -0.09
CA ALA A 126 -5.05 -8.37 0.60
C ALA A 126 -6.39 -8.83 0.04
N TYR A 127 -7.46 -8.65 0.81
CA TYR A 127 -8.79 -8.60 0.23
C TYR A 127 -9.05 -7.19 -0.30
N TYR A 128 -9.80 -7.09 -1.38
CA TYR A 128 -10.23 -5.80 -1.90
C TYR A 128 -11.75 -5.72 -2.02
N MET A 129 -12.25 -4.50 -1.92
CA MET A 129 -13.63 -4.19 -2.23
C MET A 129 -13.68 -2.87 -3.03
N THR A 130 -14.46 -2.87 -4.10
CA THR A 130 -14.82 -1.66 -4.83
C THR A 130 -16.28 -1.35 -4.57
N ALA A 131 -16.55 -0.16 -4.05
CA ALA A 131 -17.89 0.32 -3.77
C ALA A 131 -18.17 1.64 -4.48
N PHE A 132 -19.41 1.87 -4.85
CA PHE A 132 -19.91 3.16 -5.31
C PHE A 132 -20.80 3.77 -4.25
N ALA A 133 -20.68 5.08 -4.04
CA ALA A 133 -21.60 5.82 -3.17
C ALA A 133 -23.05 5.67 -3.62
N GLY A 134 -23.98 5.76 -2.67
CA GLY A 134 -25.40 5.82 -3.00
C GLY A 134 -25.77 7.10 -3.75
N GLU A 135 -26.72 7.03 -4.65
CA GLU A 135 -27.22 8.17 -5.43
C GLU A 135 -28.34 8.89 -4.63
N GLY A 136 -28.03 10.08 -4.10
CA GLY A 136 -28.97 10.90 -3.34
C GLY A 136 -29.01 10.62 -1.83
N SER A 137 -29.82 11.40 -1.10
CA SER A 137 -29.90 11.32 0.35
C SER A 137 -30.52 10.00 0.82
N GLY A 138 -29.77 9.23 1.63
CA GLY A 138 -30.25 7.97 2.20
C GLY A 138 -30.12 6.74 1.28
N ALA A 139 -29.59 6.88 0.07
CA ALA A 139 -29.35 5.74 -0.81
C ALA A 139 -28.17 4.89 -0.30
N ALA A 140 -28.35 3.57 -0.27
CA ALA A 140 -27.30 2.65 0.15
C ALA A 140 -26.14 2.63 -0.87
N PRO A 141 -24.88 2.51 -0.42
CA PRO A 141 -23.76 2.26 -1.30
C PRO A 141 -23.91 0.89 -1.98
N ARG A 142 -23.37 0.77 -3.20
CA ARG A 142 -23.38 -0.48 -3.95
C ARG A 142 -21.98 -1.05 -4.02
N VAL A 143 -21.81 -2.28 -3.55
CA VAL A 143 -20.58 -3.05 -3.77
C VAL A 143 -20.56 -3.52 -5.23
N ALA A 144 -19.50 -3.18 -5.96
CA ALA A 144 -19.33 -3.51 -7.36
C ALA A 144 -18.43 -4.75 -7.57
N ALA A 145 -17.42 -4.92 -6.71
CA ALA A 145 -16.50 -6.05 -6.77
C ALA A 145 -15.94 -6.34 -5.38
N VAL A 146 -15.69 -7.59 -5.12
CA VAL A 146 -14.91 -8.08 -3.97
C VAL A 146 -14.03 -9.23 -4.44
N GLY A 147 -12.88 -9.40 -3.82
CA GLY A 147 -11.97 -10.49 -4.11
C GLY A 147 -10.72 -10.41 -3.24
N TRP A 148 -9.75 -11.23 -3.57
CA TRP A 148 -8.42 -11.10 -3.03
C TRP A 148 -7.44 -10.74 -4.13
N GLU A 149 -6.31 -10.19 -3.75
CA GLU A 149 -5.30 -9.68 -4.66
C GLU A 149 -3.91 -10.05 -4.22
N SER A 150 -3.01 -10.15 -5.17
CA SER A 150 -1.58 -10.29 -4.95
C SER A 150 -0.83 -9.16 -5.67
N ASN A 151 0.04 -8.47 -4.95
CA ASN A 151 0.83 -7.38 -5.48
C ASN A 151 2.31 -7.72 -5.32
N ASP A 152 3.04 -7.86 -6.41
CA ASP A 152 4.49 -7.91 -6.39
C ASP A 152 5.03 -6.47 -6.43
N LEU A 153 5.78 -6.12 -5.42
CA LEU A 153 6.32 -4.79 -5.18
C LEU A 153 7.84 -4.81 -5.34
N VAL A 154 8.39 -3.77 -5.95
CA VAL A 154 9.85 -3.63 -6.12
C VAL A 154 10.31 -2.24 -5.75
N ARG A 155 11.52 -2.14 -5.21
CA ARG A 155 12.16 -0.87 -4.92
C ARG A 155 12.97 -0.39 -6.12
N VAL A 156 12.62 0.78 -6.64
CA VAL A 156 13.34 1.43 -7.75
C VAL A 156 13.79 2.80 -7.30
N ASN A 157 15.09 3.07 -7.33
CA ASN A 157 15.66 4.35 -6.88
C ASN A 157 15.20 4.76 -5.47
N GLY A 158 15.13 3.81 -4.54
CA GLY A 158 14.73 4.03 -3.15
C GLY A 158 13.22 4.16 -2.91
N GLN A 159 12.38 4.00 -3.92
CA GLN A 159 10.93 4.07 -3.82
C GLN A 159 10.28 2.72 -4.13
N TRP A 160 9.31 2.32 -3.32
CA TRP A 160 8.50 1.14 -3.60
C TRP A 160 7.47 1.44 -4.70
N LEU A 161 7.38 0.53 -5.68
CA LEU A 161 6.45 0.61 -6.82
C LEU A 161 5.80 -0.75 -7.06
N VAL A 162 4.62 -0.76 -7.67
CA VAL A 162 3.92 -1.97 -8.09
C VAL A 162 4.59 -2.50 -9.37
N LYS A 163 5.08 -3.73 -9.32
CA LYS A 163 5.58 -4.47 -10.48
C LYS A 163 4.46 -5.25 -11.16
N VAL A 164 3.69 -6.00 -10.37
CA VAL A 164 2.49 -6.69 -10.83
C VAL A 164 1.41 -6.51 -9.77
N ARG A 165 0.23 -6.09 -10.18
CA ARG A 165 -0.99 -6.18 -9.38
C ARG A 165 -1.95 -7.13 -10.05
N ASP A 166 -2.30 -8.21 -9.36
CA ASP A 166 -3.26 -9.19 -9.81
C ASP A 166 -4.48 -9.17 -8.87
N VAL A 167 -5.66 -8.86 -9.42
CA VAL A 167 -6.92 -8.79 -8.65
C VAL A 167 -7.80 -10.02 -8.85
N ALA A 168 -7.28 -11.05 -9.51
CA ALA A 168 -7.91 -12.36 -9.64
C ALA A 168 -6.82 -13.44 -9.78
N PRO A 169 -5.86 -13.52 -8.83
CA PRO A 169 -4.80 -14.51 -8.90
C PRO A 169 -5.37 -15.92 -8.75
N GLU A 170 -4.76 -16.88 -9.42
CA GLU A 170 -5.05 -18.31 -9.21
C GLU A 170 -4.63 -18.72 -7.79
N GLU A 171 -5.43 -19.58 -7.13
CA GLU A 171 -5.16 -20.10 -5.79
C GLU A 171 -4.06 -21.16 -5.78
#